data_776749a505a02bec111c14eb3bcf6eee
#
_entry.id   776749a505a02bec111c14eb3bcf6eee
#
_cell.length_a   1.000
_cell.length_b   1.000
_cell.length_c   1.000
_cell.angle_alpha   90.00
_cell.angle_beta   90.00
_cell.angle_gamma   90.00
#
_symmetry.space_group_name_H-M   'P 1'
#
loop_
_entity.id
_entity.type
_entity.pdbx_description
1 polymer ?
#
loop_
_entity_poly.entity_id
_entity_poly.type
_entity_poly.pdbx_seq_one_letter_code
_entity_poly.pdbx_strand_id
1 'polypeptide(L)'
;LKSHLSPQKEFSDNLMKYVVKEQVIPYKSKLFQQGLEQFQNNMKLVLNLFKKHQIPVFFSTVGVNLKDLKPFKSISSDEHSADEYYQLAQEQLQAQDSIAAYTSFSRARDLDALRFRASKEINEIIRELAKDDDNIYLVNTEEEFNRKSPFGIPGRELLLEHVHPTIEGHRVIANCFLEVLRQNQSCFSNKRLQIGTSEDLYNFPVLEFDSLAGEYACLQLRKGFPFYEKDLSTITPKTEVEKIAANYVRQKNWYQSMDQLYQYALNSKNEKLCLDILRVRITDNPYDLTFLGQGG
;
A
#
# COMPACT_ATOMS: atom_id res chain seq x y z
N LEU A 1 -19.65 -33.84 26.83
CA LEU A 1 -18.34 -33.48 26.30
C LEU A 1 -18.26 -31.96 26.27
N LYS A 2 -17.73 -31.34 27.37
CA LYS A 2 -17.42 -29.90 27.43
C LYS A 2 -16.12 -29.71 26.70
N SER A 3 -16.17 -29.07 25.52
CA SER A 3 -14.98 -28.54 24.84
C SER A 3 -14.42 -27.36 25.66
N HIS A 4 -13.27 -27.52 26.25
CA HIS A 4 -12.48 -26.41 26.79
C HIS A 4 -12.00 -25.57 25.61
N LEU A 5 -12.72 -24.53 25.26
CA LEU A 5 -12.19 -23.43 24.45
C LEU A 5 -11.23 -22.68 25.38
N SER A 6 -9.94 -22.81 25.11
CA SER A 6 -8.90 -21.95 25.69
C SER A 6 -9.24 -20.50 25.41
N PRO A 7 -9.00 -19.56 26.36
CA PRO A 7 -9.24 -18.14 26.10
C PRO A 7 -8.40 -17.74 24.88
N GLN A 8 -9.04 -17.10 23.90
CA GLN A 8 -8.35 -16.48 22.76
C GLN A 8 -7.28 -15.56 23.35
N LYS A 9 -6.01 -15.95 23.18
CA LYS A 9 -4.91 -15.00 23.33
C LYS A 9 -5.22 -13.84 22.41
N GLU A 10 -5.39 -12.65 22.94
CA GLU A 10 -5.35 -11.43 22.15
C GLU A 10 -4.02 -11.46 21.37
N PHE A 11 -4.11 -11.69 20.06
CA PHE A 11 -2.97 -11.51 19.17
C PHE A 11 -2.72 -10.01 19.04
N SER A 12 -2.11 -9.41 20.04
CA SER A 12 -1.66 -8.01 20.00
C SER A 12 -0.44 -7.83 19.12
N ASP A 13 0.25 -8.92 18.78
CA ASP A 13 1.44 -8.92 17.92
C ASP A 13 1.08 -9.29 16.48
N ASN A 14 1.73 -8.62 15.53
CA ASN A 14 1.57 -8.89 14.10
C ASN A 14 1.94 -10.36 13.80
N LEU A 15 1.01 -11.08 13.13
CA LEU A 15 1.20 -12.47 12.72
C LEU A 15 2.53 -12.72 11.98
N MET A 16 3.02 -11.72 11.25
CA MET A 16 4.29 -11.75 10.52
C MET A 16 5.49 -12.10 11.41
N LYS A 17 5.48 -11.68 12.68
CA LYS A 17 6.53 -12.03 13.64
C LYS A 17 6.68 -13.56 13.84
N TYR A 18 5.58 -14.29 13.74
CA TYR A 18 5.53 -15.74 14.00
C TYR A 18 5.65 -16.58 12.73
N VAL A 19 5.31 -16.04 11.59
CA VAL A 19 5.35 -16.76 10.30
C VAL A 19 6.75 -16.80 9.72
N VAL A 20 7.56 -15.77 9.97
CA VAL A 20 8.92 -15.67 9.41
C VAL A 20 9.92 -16.41 10.31
N LYS A 21 10.41 -17.57 9.86
CA LYS A 21 11.41 -18.37 10.59
C LYS A 21 12.76 -17.65 10.70
N GLU A 22 13.22 -17.07 9.61
CA GLU A 22 14.44 -16.26 9.53
C GLU A 22 14.07 -14.80 9.32
N GLN A 23 14.13 -13.99 10.38
CA GLN A 23 13.75 -12.58 10.33
C GLN A 23 14.84 -11.69 9.72
N VAL A 24 16.09 -12.13 9.78
CA VAL A 24 17.27 -11.36 9.33
C VAL A 24 17.86 -12.01 8.10
N ILE A 25 17.69 -11.38 6.94
CA ILE A 25 18.17 -11.87 5.64
C ILE A 25 19.15 -10.83 5.07
N PRO A 26 20.46 -11.04 5.22
CA PRO A 26 21.46 -10.12 4.68
C PRO A 26 21.36 -9.98 3.16
N TYR A 27 21.60 -8.77 2.67
CA TYR A 27 21.61 -8.48 1.24
C TYR A 27 22.64 -9.38 0.52
N LYS A 28 22.26 -9.91 -0.64
CA LYS A 28 23.04 -10.85 -1.45
C LYS A 28 23.42 -12.16 -0.77
N SER A 29 22.91 -12.47 0.43
CA SER A 29 23.08 -13.78 1.03
C SER A 29 22.45 -14.89 0.18
N LYS A 30 22.83 -16.15 0.41
CA LYS A 30 22.23 -17.29 -0.27
C LYS A 30 20.70 -17.32 -0.10
N LEU A 31 20.22 -17.04 1.12
CA LEU A 31 18.79 -17.02 1.42
C LEU A 31 18.08 -15.88 0.67
N PHE A 32 18.72 -14.70 0.55
CA PHE A 32 18.20 -13.59 -0.27
C PHE A 32 18.05 -13.99 -1.75
N GLN A 33 19.08 -14.62 -2.33
CA GLN A 33 19.04 -15.09 -3.72
C GLN A 33 17.95 -16.15 -3.93
N GLN A 34 17.84 -17.11 -3.02
CA GLN A 34 16.77 -18.12 -3.06
C GLN A 34 15.37 -17.49 -2.99
N GLY A 35 15.21 -16.42 -2.20
CA GLY A 35 13.96 -15.65 -2.14
C GLY A 35 13.61 -14.99 -3.48
N LEU A 36 14.58 -14.38 -4.16
CA LEU A 36 14.41 -13.80 -5.49
C LEU A 36 14.08 -14.86 -6.55
N GLU A 37 14.78 -15.98 -6.54
CA GLU A 37 14.51 -17.11 -7.42
C GLU A 37 13.10 -17.68 -7.19
N GLN A 38 12.70 -17.84 -5.95
CA GLN A 38 11.34 -18.29 -5.60
C GLN A 38 10.28 -17.30 -6.11
N PHE A 39 10.48 -16.00 -5.88
CA PHE A 39 9.59 -14.95 -6.38
C PHE A 39 9.46 -15.03 -7.91
N GLN A 40 10.59 -15.05 -8.61
CA GLN A 40 10.61 -15.11 -10.07
C GLN A 40 9.89 -16.37 -10.59
N ASN A 41 10.17 -17.55 -10.01
CA ASN A 41 9.56 -18.79 -10.42
C ASN A 41 8.05 -18.82 -10.16
N ASN A 42 7.61 -18.32 -9.01
CA ASN A 42 6.18 -18.21 -8.70
C ASN A 42 5.46 -17.27 -9.68
N MET A 43 6.06 -16.12 -9.99
CA MET A 43 5.48 -15.19 -10.95
C MET A 43 5.42 -15.80 -12.35
N LYS A 44 6.47 -16.51 -12.81
CA LYS A 44 6.45 -17.24 -14.09
C LYS A 44 5.31 -18.25 -14.15
N LEU A 45 5.07 -19.00 -13.07
CA LEU A 45 3.94 -19.95 -13.02
C LEU A 45 2.59 -19.26 -13.16
N VAL A 46 2.40 -18.16 -12.45
CA VAL A 46 1.16 -17.35 -12.51
C VAL A 46 0.96 -16.77 -13.91
N LEU A 47 2.00 -16.13 -14.47
CA LEU A 47 1.95 -15.52 -15.81
C LEU A 47 1.68 -16.56 -16.90
N ASN A 48 2.31 -17.75 -16.84
CA ASN A 48 2.05 -18.86 -17.75
C ASN A 48 0.60 -19.37 -17.68
N LEU A 49 -0.02 -19.35 -16.49
CA LEU A 49 -1.42 -19.71 -16.34
C LEU A 49 -2.33 -18.71 -17.07
N PHE A 50 -2.09 -17.40 -16.92
CA PHE A 50 -2.84 -16.36 -17.64
C PHE A 50 -2.61 -16.44 -19.15
N LYS A 51 -1.37 -16.65 -19.57
CA LYS A 51 -1.02 -16.86 -21.00
C LYS A 51 -1.80 -18.02 -21.61
N LYS A 52 -1.83 -19.18 -20.93
CA LYS A 52 -2.59 -20.36 -21.38
C LYS A 52 -4.07 -20.08 -21.60
N HIS A 53 -4.65 -19.19 -20.82
CA HIS A 53 -6.05 -18.79 -20.90
C HIS A 53 -6.28 -17.51 -21.72
N GLN A 54 -5.24 -16.97 -22.35
CA GLN A 54 -5.29 -15.72 -23.15
C GLN A 54 -5.88 -14.53 -22.35
N ILE A 55 -5.56 -14.46 -21.06
CA ILE A 55 -5.99 -13.37 -20.17
C ILE A 55 -4.88 -12.32 -20.11
N PRO A 56 -5.14 -11.07 -20.51
CA PRO A 56 -4.15 -10.00 -20.40
C PRO A 56 -3.79 -9.70 -18.94
N VAL A 57 -2.51 -9.45 -18.68
CA VAL A 57 -1.99 -9.19 -17.34
C VAL A 57 -1.41 -7.79 -17.27
N PHE A 58 -1.89 -6.98 -16.33
CA PHE A 58 -1.29 -5.69 -15.99
C PHE A 58 -0.41 -5.89 -14.75
N PHE A 59 0.91 -5.91 -14.97
CA PHE A 59 1.89 -6.30 -13.97
C PHE A 59 2.66 -5.08 -13.46
N SER A 60 2.50 -4.74 -12.18
CA SER A 60 3.02 -3.50 -11.61
C SER A 60 4.32 -3.69 -10.86
N THR A 61 5.24 -2.73 -11.03
CA THR A 61 6.36 -2.54 -10.10
C THR A 61 5.83 -2.02 -8.75
N VAL A 62 6.61 -2.19 -7.69
CA VAL A 62 6.23 -1.89 -6.31
C VAL A 62 6.95 -0.65 -5.83
N GLY A 63 6.20 0.39 -5.44
CA GLY A 63 6.73 1.56 -4.75
C GLY A 63 6.92 1.28 -3.25
N VAL A 64 7.96 1.87 -2.65
CA VAL A 64 8.27 1.73 -1.22
C VAL A 64 8.70 3.07 -0.63
N ASN A 65 8.47 3.27 0.67
CA ASN A 65 8.94 4.44 1.38
C ASN A 65 10.47 4.41 1.50
N LEU A 66 11.14 5.36 0.87
CA LEU A 66 12.59 5.48 0.90
C LEU A 66 13.08 6.48 1.95
N LYS A 67 12.56 7.73 1.92
CA LYS A 67 13.13 8.82 2.71
C LYS A 67 12.63 8.92 4.14
N ASP A 68 11.37 8.53 4.38
CA ASP A 68 10.72 8.73 5.68
C ASP A 68 10.59 7.45 6.50
N LEU A 69 11.31 6.41 6.11
CA LEU A 69 11.41 5.17 6.85
C LEU A 69 12.87 4.71 7.01
N LYS A 70 13.33 4.76 8.23
CA LYS A 70 14.62 4.21 8.63
C LYS A 70 14.68 2.69 8.41
N PRO A 71 15.83 2.11 8.05
CA PRO A 71 16.01 0.66 8.01
C PRO A 71 15.57 -0.01 9.32
N PHE A 72 14.85 -1.12 9.21
CA PHE A 72 14.41 -1.89 10.38
C PHE A 72 15.56 -2.63 11.04
N LYS A 73 16.47 -3.17 10.21
CA LYS A 73 17.61 -3.95 10.69
C LYS A 73 18.86 -3.66 9.87
N SER A 74 19.74 -2.90 10.47
CA SER A 74 21.10 -2.67 9.96
C SER A 74 22.06 -3.76 10.44
N ILE A 75 22.93 -4.22 9.54
CA ILE A 75 24.00 -5.18 9.83
C ILE A 75 25.31 -4.50 9.54
N SER A 76 26.26 -4.61 10.45
CA SER A 76 27.64 -4.13 10.23
C SER A 76 28.30 -4.94 9.13
N SER A 77 28.96 -4.26 8.19
CA SER A 77 29.76 -4.83 7.10
C SER A 77 31.06 -4.05 6.95
N ASP A 78 31.97 -4.54 6.14
CA ASP A 78 33.19 -3.82 5.78
C ASP A 78 32.93 -2.57 4.93
N GLU A 79 31.73 -2.49 4.31
CA GLU A 79 31.18 -1.31 3.66
C GLU A 79 30.19 -0.61 4.60
N HIS A 80 29.64 0.54 4.17
CA HIS A 80 28.59 1.23 4.92
C HIS A 80 27.37 0.34 5.16
N SER A 81 26.87 0.35 6.38
CA SER A 81 25.65 -0.31 6.80
C SER A 81 24.38 0.38 6.26
N ALA A 82 23.22 -0.26 6.43
CA ALA A 82 21.94 0.34 6.04
C ALA A 82 21.67 1.67 6.77
N ASP A 83 21.99 1.75 8.06
CA ASP A 83 21.82 2.97 8.87
C ASP A 83 22.74 4.11 8.39
N GLU A 84 24.01 3.80 8.08
CA GLU A 84 24.96 4.78 7.58
C GLU A 84 24.57 5.33 6.22
N TYR A 85 24.12 4.46 5.29
CA TYR A 85 23.56 4.94 4.02
C TYR A 85 22.31 5.80 4.20
N TYR A 86 21.45 5.45 5.15
CA TYR A 86 20.25 6.24 5.44
C TYR A 86 20.63 7.63 5.98
N GLN A 87 21.60 7.71 6.88
CA GLN A 87 22.11 8.98 7.41
C GLN A 87 22.77 9.82 6.31
N LEU A 88 23.64 9.19 5.50
CA LEU A 88 24.27 9.85 4.36
C LEU A 88 23.22 10.43 3.38
N ALA A 89 22.17 9.67 3.12
CA ALA A 89 21.09 10.13 2.26
C ALA A 89 20.37 11.36 2.82
N GLN A 90 20.15 11.42 4.14
CA GLN A 90 19.58 12.60 4.79
C GLN A 90 20.49 13.83 4.68
N GLU A 91 21.80 13.67 4.86
CA GLU A 91 22.78 14.74 4.70
C GLU A 91 22.81 15.25 3.25
N GLN A 92 22.81 14.34 2.27
CA GLN A 92 22.76 14.68 0.84
C GLN A 92 21.48 15.42 0.47
N LEU A 93 20.34 14.99 1.03
CA LEU A 93 19.06 15.66 0.79
C LEU A 93 19.04 17.08 1.40
N GLN A 94 19.62 17.27 2.59
CA GLN A 94 19.80 18.60 3.20
C GLN A 94 20.72 19.49 2.36
N ALA A 95 21.74 18.91 1.73
CA ALA A 95 22.63 19.59 0.77
C ALA A 95 21.97 19.82 -0.60
N GLN A 96 20.68 19.47 -0.79
CA GLN A 96 19.92 19.57 -2.03
C GLN A 96 20.46 18.69 -3.19
N ASP A 97 21.30 17.70 -2.89
CA ASP A 97 21.72 16.68 -3.85
C ASP A 97 20.73 15.52 -3.85
N SER A 98 19.60 15.71 -4.53
CA SER A 98 18.53 14.72 -4.59
C SER A 98 18.93 13.43 -5.32
N ILE A 99 19.86 13.49 -6.27
CA ILE A 99 20.32 12.32 -7.03
C ILE A 99 21.17 11.41 -6.14
N ALA A 100 22.14 11.98 -5.44
CA ALA A 100 22.94 11.23 -4.48
C ALA A 100 22.08 10.71 -3.33
N ALA A 101 21.16 11.53 -2.80
CA ALA A 101 20.24 11.14 -1.74
C ALA A 101 19.35 9.95 -2.15
N TYR A 102 18.76 9.97 -3.37
CA TYR A 102 17.99 8.84 -3.88
C TYR A 102 18.81 7.55 -3.93
N THR A 103 20.04 7.65 -4.41
CA THR A 103 20.97 6.51 -4.51
C THR A 103 21.25 5.92 -3.12
N SER A 104 21.57 6.78 -2.15
CA SER A 104 21.90 6.37 -0.78
C SER A 104 20.66 5.82 -0.04
N PHE A 105 19.47 6.43 -0.17
CA PHE A 105 18.22 5.87 0.38
C PHE A 105 17.88 4.51 -0.23
N SER A 106 18.05 4.37 -1.55
CA SER A 106 17.82 3.09 -2.24
C SER A 106 18.79 2.03 -1.73
N ARG A 107 20.05 2.39 -1.51
CA ARG A 107 21.05 1.48 -0.94
C ARG A 107 20.72 1.09 0.50
N ALA A 108 20.29 2.06 1.33
CA ALA A 108 19.83 1.80 2.70
C ALA A 108 18.67 0.80 2.73
N ARG A 109 17.67 0.94 1.82
CA ARG A 109 16.57 -0.02 1.66
C ARG A 109 17.09 -1.41 1.27
N ASP A 110 18.01 -1.51 0.30
CA ASP A 110 18.52 -2.80 -0.18
C ASP A 110 19.37 -3.51 0.87
N LEU A 111 20.06 -2.78 1.74
CA LEU A 111 20.85 -3.31 2.85
C LEU A 111 20.03 -3.62 4.10
N ASP A 112 18.78 -3.12 4.21
CA ASP A 112 17.89 -3.44 5.34
C ASP A 112 17.65 -4.95 5.39
N ALA A 113 18.19 -5.61 6.42
CA ALA A 113 18.14 -7.07 6.53
C ALA A 113 16.79 -7.62 6.97
N LEU A 114 15.86 -6.76 7.40
CA LEU A 114 14.47 -7.13 7.64
C LEU A 114 13.63 -6.74 6.40
N ARG A 115 13.36 -7.72 5.53
CA ARG A 115 12.87 -7.56 4.16
C ARG A 115 11.39 -7.20 4.05
N PHE A 116 10.94 -6.13 4.70
CA PHE A 116 9.56 -5.63 4.58
C PHE A 116 9.35 -4.69 3.41
N ARG A 117 10.42 -4.13 2.84
CA ARG A 117 10.37 -3.36 1.60
C ARG A 117 10.93 -4.18 0.45
N ALA A 118 10.30 -4.10 -0.72
CA ALA A 118 10.84 -4.70 -1.93
C ALA A 118 12.22 -4.11 -2.25
N SER A 119 13.22 -4.98 -2.46
CA SER A 119 14.53 -4.57 -2.96
C SER A 119 14.44 -4.24 -4.46
N LYS A 120 15.47 -3.57 -4.99
CA LYS A 120 15.49 -3.21 -6.42
C LYS A 120 15.34 -4.41 -7.34
N GLU A 121 15.89 -5.57 -6.96
CA GLU A 121 15.85 -6.79 -7.75
C GLU A 121 14.43 -7.31 -7.97
N ILE A 122 13.51 -7.08 -7.03
CA ILE A 122 12.09 -7.43 -7.20
C ILE A 122 11.49 -6.66 -8.39
N ASN A 123 11.73 -5.35 -8.46
CA ASN A 123 11.23 -4.55 -9.58
C ASN A 123 11.97 -4.84 -10.90
N GLU A 124 13.25 -5.19 -10.85
CA GLU A 124 14.03 -5.66 -12.02
C GLU A 124 13.41 -6.96 -12.57
N ILE A 125 13.10 -7.94 -11.71
CA ILE A 125 12.43 -9.20 -12.10
C ILE A 125 11.05 -8.92 -12.71
N ILE A 126 10.25 -8.03 -12.13
CA ILE A 126 8.93 -7.65 -12.67
C ILE A 126 9.07 -7.09 -14.07
N ARG A 127 10.02 -6.16 -14.29
CA ARG A 127 10.26 -5.55 -15.62
C ARG A 127 10.75 -6.58 -16.64
N GLU A 128 11.57 -7.53 -16.22
CA GLU A 128 12.06 -8.59 -17.09
C GLU A 128 10.94 -9.55 -17.49
N LEU A 129 10.15 -10.00 -16.54
CA LEU A 129 9.02 -10.87 -16.80
C LEU A 129 7.95 -10.23 -17.71
N ALA A 130 7.80 -8.91 -17.63
CA ALA A 130 6.87 -8.19 -18.48
C ALA A 130 7.34 -8.06 -19.94
N LYS A 131 8.63 -8.23 -20.21
CA LYS A 131 9.18 -8.23 -21.59
C LYS A 131 9.02 -9.56 -22.30
N ASP A 132 8.84 -10.66 -21.57
CA ASP A 132 8.85 -12.02 -22.10
C ASP A 132 7.54 -12.39 -22.83
N ASP A 133 6.49 -11.59 -22.74
CA ASP A 133 5.18 -11.90 -23.28
C ASP A 133 4.38 -10.64 -23.66
N ASP A 134 3.94 -10.54 -24.91
CA ASP A 134 3.14 -9.42 -25.44
C ASP A 134 1.76 -9.29 -24.75
N ASN A 135 1.32 -10.29 -23.98
CA ASN A 135 0.08 -10.25 -23.19
C ASN A 135 0.28 -9.70 -21.78
N ILE A 136 1.51 -9.29 -21.43
CA ILE A 136 1.84 -8.70 -20.15
C ILE A 136 2.16 -7.21 -20.35
N TYR A 137 1.38 -6.37 -19.69
CA TYR A 137 1.48 -4.93 -19.77
C TYR A 137 2.12 -4.40 -18.49
N LEU A 138 3.34 -3.88 -18.59
CA LEU A 138 4.06 -3.30 -17.44
C LEU A 138 3.37 -2.02 -16.97
N VAL A 139 3.06 -1.97 -15.68
CA VAL A 139 2.60 -0.76 -14.97
C VAL A 139 3.75 -0.25 -14.09
N ASN A 140 4.35 0.90 -14.44
CA ASN A 140 5.59 1.35 -13.81
C ASN A 140 5.32 2.26 -12.59
N THR A 141 4.67 1.70 -11.57
CA THR A 141 4.25 2.43 -10.35
C THR A 141 5.45 2.97 -9.56
N GLU A 142 6.58 2.24 -9.50
CA GLU A 142 7.78 2.71 -8.81
C GLU A 142 8.29 4.03 -9.39
N GLU A 143 8.39 4.11 -10.71
CA GLU A 143 8.84 5.33 -11.40
C GLU A 143 7.87 6.50 -11.20
N GLU A 144 6.56 6.22 -11.25
CA GLU A 144 5.55 7.26 -11.03
C GLU A 144 5.55 7.75 -9.57
N PHE A 145 5.80 6.87 -8.60
CA PHE A 145 6.00 7.28 -7.21
C PHE A 145 7.21 8.20 -7.08
N ASN A 146 8.34 7.85 -7.72
CA ASN A 146 9.51 8.73 -7.76
C ASN A 146 9.15 10.10 -8.37
N ARG A 147 8.48 10.11 -9.52
CA ARG A 147 8.12 11.33 -10.25
C ARG A 147 7.17 12.25 -9.46
N LYS A 148 6.26 11.66 -8.68
CA LYS A 148 5.25 12.41 -7.88
C LYS A 148 5.77 12.84 -6.52
N SER A 149 6.87 12.26 -6.05
CA SER A 149 7.42 12.59 -4.75
C SER A 149 8.35 13.80 -4.80
N PRO A 150 8.38 14.62 -3.73
CA PRO A 150 9.36 15.69 -3.60
C PRO A 150 10.79 15.15 -3.75
N PHE A 151 11.60 15.85 -4.50
CA PHE A 151 12.98 15.50 -4.83
C PHE A 151 13.14 14.16 -5.58
N GLY A 152 12.06 13.58 -6.09
CA GLY A 152 12.10 12.27 -6.74
C GLY A 152 12.23 11.09 -5.78
N ILE A 153 11.98 11.27 -4.48
CA ILE A 153 12.22 10.27 -3.43
C ILE A 153 10.93 10.00 -2.66
N PRO A 154 10.31 8.81 -2.83
CA PRO A 154 9.05 8.48 -2.17
C PRO A 154 9.15 8.46 -0.65
N GLY A 155 8.15 9.03 0.00
CA GLY A 155 8.02 9.12 1.44
C GLY A 155 6.56 9.13 1.90
N ARG A 156 6.30 9.82 3.02
CA ARG A 156 4.98 9.85 3.68
C ARG A 156 3.89 10.54 2.87
N GLU A 157 4.22 11.32 1.86
CA GLU A 157 3.25 11.93 0.95
C GLU A 157 2.46 10.87 0.15
N LEU A 158 3.08 9.72 -0.16
CA LEU A 158 2.46 8.64 -0.90
C LEU A 158 2.26 7.35 -0.09
N LEU A 159 2.97 7.18 1.04
CA LEU A 159 3.01 5.96 1.82
C LEU A 159 2.84 6.24 3.32
N LEU A 160 1.90 5.57 3.97
CA LEU A 160 1.61 5.74 5.41
C LEU A 160 2.79 5.29 6.29
N GLU A 161 3.47 4.20 5.88
CA GLU A 161 4.64 3.65 6.55
C GLU A 161 5.59 3.01 5.52
N HIS A 162 5.85 1.70 5.53
CA HIS A 162 6.83 1.08 4.63
C HIS A 162 6.29 0.84 3.20
N VAL A 163 5.03 0.43 3.04
CA VAL A 163 4.43 0.05 1.75
C VAL A 163 2.94 0.38 1.60
N HIS A 164 2.18 0.62 2.67
CA HIS A 164 0.76 0.93 2.55
C HIS A 164 0.56 2.35 2.01
N PRO A 165 -0.15 2.51 0.88
CA PRO A 165 -0.32 3.82 0.27
C PRO A 165 -1.22 4.75 1.11
N THR A 166 -0.95 6.05 1.02
CA THR A 166 -1.92 7.09 1.37
C THR A 166 -3.04 7.12 0.34
N ILE A 167 -4.08 7.91 0.56
CA ILE A 167 -5.13 8.14 -0.44
C ILE A 167 -4.52 8.64 -1.76
N GLU A 168 -3.57 9.57 -1.69
CA GLU A 168 -2.87 10.05 -2.88
C GLU A 168 -2.00 8.96 -3.52
N GLY A 169 -1.32 8.14 -2.71
CA GLY A 169 -0.61 6.96 -3.20
C GLY A 169 -1.52 6.00 -3.95
N HIS A 170 -2.72 5.73 -3.44
CA HIS A 170 -3.73 4.91 -4.14
C HIS A 170 -4.18 5.53 -5.46
N ARG A 171 -4.39 6.86 -5.52
CA ARG A 171 -4.72 7.58 -6.75
C ARG A 171 -3.62 7.48 -7.79
N VAL A 172 -2.37 7.63 -7.36
CA VAL A 172 -1.21 7.47 -8.26
C VAL A 172 -1.17 6.05 -8.83
N ILE A 173 -1.32 5.01 -8.00
CA ILE A 173 -1.37 3.62 -8.45
C ILE A 173 -2.51 3.42 -9.44
N ALA A 174 -3.73 3.83 -9.09
CA ALA A 174 -4.90 3.69 -9.94
C ALA A 174 -4.72 4.39 -11.29
N ASN A 175 -4.13 5.58 -11.30
CA ASN A 175 -3.83 6.32 -12.53
C ASN A 175 -2.80 5.60 -13.40
N CYS A 176 -1.76 4.99 -12.82
CA CYS A 176 -0.79 4.18 -13.57
C CYS A 176 -1.49 3.04 -14.32
N PHE A 177 -2.36 2.30 -13.62
CA PHE A 177 -3.14 1.22 -14.26
C PHE A 177 -4.09 1.77 -15.32
N LEU A 178 -4.78 2.87 -15.05
CA LEU A 178 -5.72 3.51 -15.97
C LEU A 178 -5.03 3.90 -17.28
N GLU A 179 -3.86 4.51 -17.22
CA GLU A 179 -3.12 4.94 -18.40
C GLU A 179 -2.65 3.75 -19.25
N VAL A 180 -2.13 2.69 -18.62
CA VAL A 180 -1.71 1.48 -19.33
C VAL A 180 -2.92 0.75 -19.94
N LEU A 181 -4.05 0.69 -19.24
CA LEU A 181 -5.31 0.15 -19.76
C LEU A 181 -5.80 0.92 -20.99
N ARG A 182 -5.72 2.25 -20.98
CA ARG A 182 -6.13 3.11 -22.11
C ARG A 182 -5.26 2.90 -23.34
N GLN A 183 -3.95 2.76 -23.12
CA GLN A 183 -3.00 2.52 -24.22
C GLN A 183 -3.19 1.14 -24.87
N ASN A 184 -3.74 0.18 -24.13
CA ASN A 184 -3.84 -1.21 -24.53
C ASN A 184 -5.30 -1.74 -24.58
N GLN A 185 -6.26 -0.87 -24.92
CA GLN A 185 -7.69 -1.25 -24.99
C GLN A 185 -7.99 -2.41 -25.96
N SER A 186 -7.15 -2.59 -26.97
CA SER A 186 -7.29 -3.67 -27.96
C SER A 186 -7.13 -5.07 -27.39
N CYS A 187 -6.51 -5.21 -26.20
CA CYS A 187 -6.39 -6.51 -25.52
C CYS A 187 -7.73 -7.04 -24.99
N PHE A 188 -8.74 -6.18 -24.85
CA PHE A 188 -10.08 -6.58 -24.44
C PHE A 188 -10.95 -6.78 -25.67
N SER A 189 -11.01 -7.99 -26.20
CA SER A 189 -11.75 -8.34 -27.41
C SER A 189 -13.20 -7.83 -27.39
N ASN A 190 -13.57 -7.01 -28.39
CA ASN A 190 -14.94 -6.65 -28.82
C ASN A 190 -15.85 -5.85 -27.88
N LYS A 191 -15.45 -5.44 -26.69
CA LYS A 191 -16.23 -4.47 -25.90
C LYS A 191 -15.45 -3.18 -25.81
N ARG A 192 -16.02 -2.06 -26.30
CA ARG A 192 -15.54 -0.73 -25.91
C ARG A 192 -15.75 -0.60 -24.41
N LEU A 193 -14.71 -0.89 -23.63
CA LEU A 193 -14.71 -0.55 -22.22
C LEU A 193 -14.77 0.97 -22.10
N GLN A 194 -15.78 1.48 -21.42
CA GLN A 194 -15.78 2.86 -20.97
C GLN A 194 -14.78 2.95 -19.82
N ILE A 195 -13.51 3.17 -20.16
CA ILE A 195 -12.48 3.38 -19.16
C ILE A 195 -12.62 4.82 -18.67
N GLY A 196 -12.81 5.00 -17.38
CA GLY A 196 -12.91 6.30 -16.71
C GLY A 196 -11.72 7.21 -16.96
N THR A 197 -11.74 8.43 -16.49
CA THR A 197 -10.67 9.41 -16.65
C THR A 197 -9.86 9.55 -15.36
N SER A 198 -8.65 10.12 -15.45
CA SER A 198 -7.90 10.49 -14.25
C SER A 198 -8.72 11.43 -13.36
N GLU A 199 -9.55 12.30 -13.95
CA GLU A 199 -10.46 13.19 -13.23
C GLU A 199 -11.50 12.43 -12.41
N ASP A 200 -12.01 11.29 -12.92
CA ASP A 200 -12.97 10.45 -12.19
C ASP A 200 -12.37 9.89 -10.90
N LEU A 201 -11.05 9.60 -10.88
CA LEU A 201 -10.35 9.15 -9.67
C LEU A 201 -10.31 10.24 -8.58
N TYR A 202 -10.19 11.51 -8.98
CA TYR A 202 -10.18 12.65 -8.04
C TYR A 202 -11.58 13.09 -7.63
N ASN A 203 -12.58 12.85 -8.48
CA ASN A 203 -13.97 13.15 -8.19
C ASN A 203 -14.68 12.09 -7.35
N PHE A 204 -14.04 10.92 -7.15
CA PHE A 204 -14.56 9.92 -6.24
C PHE A 204 -14.49 10.44 -4.80
N PRO A 205 -15.59 10.40 -4.04
CA PRO A 205 -15.61 10.92 -2.68
C PRO A 205 -14.71 10.10 -1.77
N VAL A 206 -13.81 10.78 -1.06
CA VAL A 206 -13.02 10.23 0.03
C VAL A 206 -13.55 10.82 1.31
N LEU A 207 -14.05 9.99 2.20
CA LEU A 207 -14.60 10.44 3.48
C LEU A 207 -13.48 10.72 4.46
N GLU A 208 -13.66 11.71 5.34
CA GLU A 208 -12.74 11.95 6.47
C GLU A 208 -12.54 10.67 7.30
N PHE A 209 -13.60 9.88 7.43
CA PHE A 209 -13.57 8.55 8.06
C PHE A 209 -12.49 7.63 7.47
N ASP A 210 -12.33 7.58 6.14
CA ASP A 210 -11.37 6.69 5.47
C ASP A 210 -9.93 7.08 5.81
N SER A 211 -9.65 8.40 5.81
CA SER A 211 -8.34 8.95 6.18
C SER A 211 -8.00 8.62 7.63
N LEU A 212 -8.93 8.87 8.55
CA LEU A 212 -8.76 8.60 9.99
C LEU A 212 -8.62 7.10 10.27
N ALA A 213 -9.42 6.26 9.62
CA ALA A 213 -9.33 4.81 9.78
C ALA A 213 -7.98 4.27 9.31
N GLY A 214 -7.47 4.76 8.17
CA GLY A 214 -6.14 4.43 7.67
C GLY A 214 -5.03 4.86 8.62
N GLU A 215 -5.08 6.11 9.10
CA GLU A 215 -4.13 6.65 10.08
C GLU A 215 -4.13 5.84 11.38
N TYR A 216 -5.31 5.56 11.94
CA TYR A 216 -5.43 4.82 13.19
C TYR A 216 -4.97 3.36 13.06
N ALA A 217 -5.25 2.71 11.93
CA ALA A 217 -4.73 1.38 11.63
C ALA A 217 -3.20 1.39 11.52
N CYS A 218 -2.64 2.40 10.86
CA CYS A 218 -1.19 2.58 10.75
C CYS A 218 -0.53 2.84 12.11
N LEU A 219 -1.13 3.68 12.99
CA LEU A 219 -0.64 3.90 14.34
C LEU A 219 -0.63 2.61 15.18
N GLN A 220 -1.65 1.74 15.02
CA GLN A 220 -1.65 0.44 15.70
C GLN A 220 -0.56 -0.48 15.15
N LEU A 221 -0.37 -0.53 13.83
CA LEU A 221 0.69 -1.31 13.20
C LEU A 221 2.08 -0.87 13.69
N ARG A 222 2.33 0.43 13.78
CA ARG A 222 3.62 1.02 14.18
C ARG A 222 3.98 0.77 15.65
N LYS A 223 3.00 0.43 16.51
CA LYS A 223 3.25 -0.01 17.90
C LYS A 223 3.83 -1.41 18.00
N GLY A 224 3.55 -2.27 17.01
CA GLY A 224 3.99 -3.67 16.95
C GLY A 224 5.22 -3.90 16.08
N PHE A 225 5.54 -5.18 15.91
CA PHE A 225 6.61 -5.61 15.00
C PHE A 225 6.27 -5.20 13.54
N PRO A 226 7.22 -4.70 12.75
CA PRO A 226 8.65 -4.52 13.04
C PRO A 226 9.03 -3.15 13.61
N PHE A 227 8.07 -2.23 13.79
CA PHE A 227 8.34 -0.83 14.10
C PHE A 227 8.72 -0.59 15.57
N TYR A 228 7.93 -1.11 16.51
CA TYR A 228 8.09 -0.91 17.96
C TYR A 228 8.29 0.56 18.37
N GLU A 229 7.61 1.49 17.70
CA GLU A 229 7.69 2.91 18.01
C GLU A 229 7.09 3.21 19.38
N LYS A 230 7.89 3.81 20.27
CA LYS A 230 7.51 4.06 21.68
C LYS A 230 6.73 5.35 21.87
N ASP A 231 7.03 6.37 21.05
CA ASP A 231 6.52 7.74 21.24
C ASP A 231 5.29 8.04 20.38
N LEU A 232 4.55 7.00 19.97
CA LEU A 232 3.32 7.20 19.21
C LEU A 232 2.20 7.76 20.08
N SER A 233 1.55 8.79 19.56
CA SER A 233 0.38 9.38 20.20
C SER A 233 -0.71 8.34 20.45
N THR A 234 -1.33 8.40 21.62
CA THR A 234 -2.51 7.60 21.91
C THR A 234 -3.69 8.18 21.12
N ILE A 235 -4.42 7.33 20.38
CA ILE A 235 -5.64 7.75 19.70
C ILE A 235 -6.66 8.16 20.77
N THR A 236 -6.96 9.46 20.83
CA THR A 236 -7.97 10.02 21.72
C THR A 236 -9.03 10.72 20.86
N PRO A 237 -10.07 9.98 20.38
CA PRO A 237 -11.09 10.52 19.51
C PRO A 237 -11.86 11.64 20.19
N LYS A 238 -11.95 12.80 19.54
CA LYS A 238 -12.67 14.00 20.03
C LYS A 238 -14.00 14.16 19.30
N THR A 239 -13.99 14.02 17.97
CA THR A 239 -15.18 14.15 17.12
C THR A 239 -15.93 12.82 17.00
N GLU A 240 -17.18 12.86 16.53
CA GLU A 240 -17.95 11.65 16.30
C GLU A 240 -17.36 10.81 15.16
N VAL A 241 -16.87 11.46 14.11
CA VAL A 241 -16.19 10.78 12.98
C VAL A 241 -14.94 10.03 13.45
N GLU A 242 -14.12 10.67 14.31
CA GLU A 242 -12.96 10.03 14.92
C GLU A 242 -13.32 8.82 15.79
N LYS A 243 -14.43 8.88 16.54
CA LYS A 243 -14.92 7.75 17.34
C LYS A 243 -15.37 6.60 16.47
N ILE A 244 -16.11 6.87 15.40
CA ILE A 244 -16.55 5.86 14.42
C ILE A 244 -15.32 5.21 13.77
N ALA A 245 -14.33 5.99 13.34
CA ALA A 245 -13.10 5.49 12.74
C ALA A 245 -12.28 4.63 13.72
N ALA A 246 -12.13 5.05 14.97
CA ALA A 246 -11.44 4.28 16.00
C ALA A 246 -12.15 2.96 16.32
N ASN A 247 -13.48 2.95 16.35
CA ASN A 247 -14.27 1.74 16.53
C ASN A 247 -14.15 0.79 15.34
N TYR A 248 -14.16 1.33 14.11
CA TYR A 248 -13.93 0.53 12.90
C TYR A 248 -12.59 -0.19 12.96
N VAL A 249 -11.52 0.49 13.33
CA VAL A 249 -10.18 -0.13 13.40
C VAL A 249 -10.13 -1.30 14.39
N ARG A 250 -10.94 -1.26 15.44
CA ARG A 250 -11.06 -2.35 16.44
C ARG A 250 -11.94 -3.49 15.96
N GLN A 251 -13.11 -3.18 15.40
CA GLN A 251 -14.17 -4.16 15.10
C GLN A 251 -14.14 -4.67 13.65
N LYS A 252 -13.53 -3.90 12.72
CA LYS A 252 -13.45 -4.19 11.28
C LYS A 252 -14.83 -4.37 10.59
N ASN A 253 -15.85 -3.68 11.09
CA ASN A 253 -17.21 -3.70 10.50
C ASN A 253 -17.46 -2.38 9.74
N TRP A 254 -17.15 -2.40 8.45
CA TRP A 254 -17.29 -1.23 7.58
C TRP A 254 -18.75 -0.80 7.40
N TYR A 255 -19.67 -1.74 7.13
CA TYR A 255 -21.08 -1.40 6.92
C TYR A 255 -21.71 -0.74 8.14
N GLN A 256 -21.46 -1.26 9.32
CA GLN A 256 -21.94 -0.67 10.57
C GLN A 256 -21.35 0.74 10.78
N SER A 257 -20.09 0.95 10.42
CA SER A 257 -19.46 2.27 10.50
C SER A 257 -20.07 3.25 9.53
N MET A 258 -20.39 2.83 8.30
CA MET A 258 -21.09 3.65 7.32
C MET A 258 -22.51 4.02 7.78
N ASP A 259 -23.25 3.08 8.40
CA ASP A 259 -24.57 3.37 8.97
C ASP A 259 -24.49 4.44 10.08
N GLN A 260 -23.53 4.29 11.01
CA GLN A 260 -23.32 5.26 12.08
C GLN A 260 -22.94 6.64 11.51
N LEU A 261 -22.06 6.67 10.50
CA LEU A 261 -21.63 7.92 9.87
C LEU A 261 -22.80 8.59 9.12
N TYR A 262 -23.65 7.81 8.45
CA TYR A 262 -24.84 8.32 7.78
C TYR A 262 -25.86 8.91 8.79
N GLN A 263 -26.12 8.24 9.89
CA GLN A 263 -26.99 8.76 10.97
C GLN A 263 -26.41 10.04 11.58
N TYR A 264 -25.09 10.12 11.78
CA TYR A 264 -24.42 11.34 12.21
C TYR A 264 -24.61 12.48 11.20
N ALA A 265 -24.46 12.21 9.90
CA ALA A 265 -24.66 13.19 8.84
C ALA A 265 -26.09 13.72 8.80
N LEU A 266 -27.10 12.85 8.92
CA LEU A 266 -28.51 13.23 9.01
C LEU A 266 -28.80 14.13 10.22
N ASN A 267 -28.31 13.73 11.41
CA ASN A 267 -28.53 14.47 12.66
C ASN A 267 -27.87 15.85 12.65
N SER A 268 -26.71 15.94 11.99
CA SER A 268 -25.96 17.21 11.83
C SER A 268 -26.44 18.04 10.64
N LYS A 269 -27.45 17.57 9.87
CA LYS A 269 -27.95 18.19 8.65
C LYS A 269 -26.85 18.46 7.60
N ASN A 270 -25.87 17.55 7.52
CA ASN A 270 -24.78 17.64 6.56
C ASN A 270 -25.15 16.87 5.28
N GLU A 271 -25.92 17.53 4.41
CA GLU A 271 -26.41 16.95 3.14
C GLU A 271 -25.25 16.45 2.25
N LYS A 272 -24.16 17.21 2.18
CA LYS A 272 -23.00 16.81 1.38
C LYS A 272 -22.43 15.48 1.88
N LEU A 273 -22.24 15.32 3.19
CA LEU A 273 -21.71 14.08 3.77
C LEU A 273 -22.68 12.91 3.53
N CYS A 274 -24.00 13.13 3.63
CA CYS A 274 -25.00 12.13 3.30
C CYS A 274 -24.84 11.64 1.85
N LEU A 275 -24.73 12.55 0.88
CA LEU A 275 -24.56 12.22 -0.52
C LEU A 275 -23.23 11.49 -0.79
N ASP A 276 -22.15 11.93 -0.17
CA ASP A 276 -20.83 11.30 -0.34
C ASP A 276 -20.82 9.86 0.22
N ILE A 277 -21.45 9.62 1.39
CA ILE A 277 -21.60 8.29 1.96
C ILE A 277 -22.42 7.38 1.03
N LEU A 278 -23.55 7.89 0.50
CA LEU A 278 -24.38 7.13 -0.42
C LEU A 278 -23.62 6.76 -1.70
N ARG A 279 -22.85 7.68 -2.27
CA ARG A 279 -22.00 7.42 -3.45
C ARG A 279 -20.99 6.31 -3.17
N VAL A 280 -20.29 6.38 -2.03
CA VAL A 280 -19.32 5.36 -1.63
C VAL A 280 -20.01 4.00 -1.50
N ARG A 281 -21.17 3.92 -0.84
CA ARG A 281 -21.90 2.66 -0.63
C ARG A 281 -22.45 2.06 -1.92
N ILE A 282 -23.00 2.88 -2.83
CA ILE A 282 -23.47 2.44 -4.14
C ILE A 282 -22.31 1.91 -4.99
N THR A 283 -21.15 2.52 -4.89
CA THR A 283 -19.96 2.04 -5.62
C THR A 283 -19.44 0.72 -5.07
N ASP A 284 -19.46 0.54 -3.74
CA ASP A 284 -19.04 -0.71 -3.09
C ASP A 284 -20.02 -1.85 -3.42
N ASN A 285 -21.32 -1.58 -3.37
CA ASN A 285 -22.35 -2.56 -3.70
C ASN A 285 -23.45 -1.96 -4.58
N PRO A 286 -23.28 -1.91 -5.92
CA PRO A 286 -24.25 -1.32 -6.84
C PRO A 286 -25.58 -2.08 -6.93
N TYR A 287 -25.69 -3.27 -6.31
CA TYR A 287 -26.92 -4.09 -6.26
C TYR A 287 -27.67 -3.92 -4.95
N ASP A 288 -27.20 -3.11 -4.00
CA ASP A 288 -27.90 -2.84 -2.75
C ASP A 288 -29.00 -1.80 -2.96
N LEU A 289 -30.23 -2.28 -3.19
CA LEU A 289 -31.40 -1.44 -3.45
C LEU A 289 -31.82 -0.57 -2.25
N THR A 290 -31.38 -0.87 -1.04
CA THR A 290 -31.75 -0.12 0.18
C THR A 290 -31.27 1.32 0.16
N PHE A 291 -30.20 1.61 -0.59
CA PHE A 291 -29.59 2.92 -0.69
C PHE A 291 -29.95 3.68 -1.98
N LEU A 292 -30.35 2.98 -3.05
CA LEU A 292 -30.76 3.60 -4.30
C LEU A 292 -32.01 4.49 -4.16
N GLY A 293 -32.89 4.18 -3.18
CA GLY A 293 -34.10 4.97 -2.88
C GLY A 293 -33.86 6.17 -1.94
N GLN A 294 -32.68 6.28 -1.31
CA GLN A 294 -32.36 7.35 -0.36
C GLN A 294 -31.57 8.52 -0.99
N GLY A 295 -31.08 8.34 -2.20
CA GLY A 295 -30.26 9.32 -2.94
C GLY A 295 -30.98 10.09 -4.04
N GLY A 296 -32.31 9.95 -4.16
CA GLY A 296 -33.16 10.62 -5.15
C GLY A 296 -33.86 11.84 -4.58
#